data_035c47f977c49379301b37f6430a6561
#
_entry.id   035c47f977c49379301b37f6430a6561
#
_cell.length_a   1.000
_cell.length_b   1.000
_cell.length_c   1.000
_cell.angle_alpha   90.00
_cell.angle_beta   90.00
_cell.angle_gamma   90.00
#
_symmetry.space_group_name_H-M   'P 1'
#
loop_
_entity.id
_entity.type
_entity.pdbx_description
1 polymer ?
#
loop_
_entity_poly.entity_id
_entity_poly.type
_entity_poly.pdbx_seq_one_letter_code
_entity_poly.pdbx_strand_id
1 'polypeptide(L)'
;SLVGSEMCIRDRNDGVNRDAGDGISNLNPEDIESMSILKGASAAALYGSQAANGVILITTKKGKAGMQRVTFSSNLTIDHAISLPEFQNSYGPSGTDSWGEKKSLTDYDNVGKFLGNGVTAINSISVQSGNEKMQTYFSYANTTAKGIIDSNKLQKHNLTSVSYTHLRAHETK
;
A
#
# COMPACT_ATOMS: atom_id res chain seq x y z
N SER A 1 -0.83 -13.04 -12.44
CA SER A 1 -1.91 -13.71 -13.17
C SER A 1 -3.19 -13.55 -12.36
N LEU A 2 -4.16 -12.84 -12.92
CA LEU A 2 -5.52 -12.72 -12.35
C LEU A 2 -6.30 -13.97 -12.72
N VAL A 3 -6.71 -14.76 -11.74
CA VAL A 3 -7.67 -15.84 -11.92
C VAL A 3 -8.89 -15.48 -11.09
N GLY A 4 -9.91 -14.96 -11.73
CA GLY A 4 -11.13 -14.51 -11.05
C GLY A 4 -10.88 -13.27 -10.18
N SER A 5 -11.44 -13.26 -8.96
CA SER A 5 -11.27 -12.20 -7.96
C SER A 5 -10.06 -12.40 -7.04
N GLU A 6 -9.16 -13.30 -7.39
CA GLU A 6 -7.99 -13.66 -6.59
C GLU A 6 -6.71 -13.19 -7.29
N MET A 7 -5.85 -12.53 -6.56
CA MET A 7 -4.58 -12.02 -7.03
C MET A 7 -3.43 -12.67 -6.26
N CYS A 8 -2.55 -13.39 -6.96
CA CYS A 8 -1.28 -13.86 -6.43
C CYS A 8 -0.22 -12.78 -6.65
N ILE A 9 0.34 -12.27 -5.58
CA ILE A 9 1.41 -11.28 -5.64
C ILE A 9 2.74 -12.01 -5.52
N ARG A 10 3.57 -11.86 -6.55
CA ARG A 10 4.94 -12.32 -6.57
C ARG A 10 5.86 -11.11 -6.46
N ASP A 11 6.72 -11.13 -5.47
CA ASP A 11 7.84 -10.21 -5.39
C ASP A 11 8.82 -10.52 -6.53
N ARG A 12 9.06 -9.54 -7.40
CA ARG A 12 10.07 -9.61 -8.44
C ARG A 12 11.32 -8.92 -7.94
N ASN A 13 12.25 -9.70 -7.45
CA ASN A 13 13.61 -9.23 -7.22
C ASN A 13 14.39 -9.38 -8.53
N ASP A 14 14.40 -8.33 -9.36
CA ASP A 14 15.06 -8.32 -10.67
C ASP A 14 16.58 -8.09 -10.57
N GLY A 15 17.18 -8.27 -9.38
CA GLY A 15 18.63 -8.14 -9.19
C GLY A 15 19.20 -6.74 -9.39
N VAL A 16 18.37 -5.78 -9.76
CA VAL A 16 18.72 -4.36 -9.80
C VAL A 16 18.16 -3.74 -8.53
N ASN A 17 19.02 -3.08 -7.77
CA ASN A 17 18.72 -2.49 -6.45
C ASN A 17 17.71 -1.32 -6.53
N ARG A 18 16.62 -1.51 -7.27
CA ARG A 18 15.49 -0.59 -7.39
C ARG A 18 14.28 -1.25 -6.75
N ASP A 19 13.76 -0.61 -5.74
CA ASP A 19 12.44 -0.94 -5.21
C ASP A 19 11.40 -0.66 -6.32
N ALA A 20 11.03 -1.72 -7.03
CA ALA A 20 10.01 -1.65 -8.09
C ALA A 20 8.58 -1.53 -7.51
N GLY A 21 8.46 -1.41 -6.19
CA GLY A 21 7.20 -1.48 -5.46
C GLY A 21 6.64 -2.91 -5.48
N ASP A 22 6.12 -3.34 -4.35
CA ASP A 22 5.42 -4.62 -4.30
C ASP A 22 4.02 -4.49 -4.94
N GLY A 23 3.49 -5.61 -5.45
CA GLY A 23 2.16 -5.62 -6.06
C GLY A 23 1.04 -5.25 -5.09
N ILE A 24 1.28 -5.38 -3.76
CA ILE A 24 0.33 -5.01 -2.70
C ILE A 24 0.21 -3.49 -2.59
N SER A 25 1.32 -2.76 -2.71
CA SER A 25 1.31 -1.30 -2.59
C SER A 25 0.49 -0.63 -3.69
N ASN A 26 0.27 -1.32 -4.81
CA ASN A 26 -0.54 -0.82 -5.92
C ASN A 26 -2.05 -1.04 -5.74
N LEU A 27 -2.45 -1.87 -4.79
CA LEU A 27 -3.86 -2.09 -4.50
C LEU A 27 -4.40 -1.01 -3.57
N ASN A 28 -5.67 -0.67 -3.76
CA ASN A 28 -6.38 0.15 -2.79
C ASN A 28 -6.84 -0.75 -1.64
N PRO A 29 -6.43 -0.49 -0.38
CA PRO A 29 -6.85 -1.28 0.77
C PRO A 29 -8.38 -1.36 0.93
N GLU A 30 -9.10 -0.32 0.53
CA GLU A 30 -10.56 -0.27 0.60
C GLU A 30 -11.26 -1.25 -0.35
N ASP A 31 -10.57 -1.73 -1.40
CA ASP A 31 -11.11 -2.71 -2.35
C ASP A 31 -10.90 -4.16 -1.89
N ILE A 32 -10.16 -4.37 -0.80
CA ILE A 32 -9.87 -5.70 -0.26
C ILE A 32 -11.05 -6.17 0.60
N GLU A 33 -11.57 -7.36 0.30
CA GLU A 33 -12.58 -8.05 1.12
C GLU A 33 -11.91 -8.94 2.17
N SER A 34 -10.91 -9.71 1.76
CA SER A 34 -10.14 -10.57 2.66
C SER A 34 -8.71 -10.79 2.16
N MET A 35 -7.82 -11.14 3.10
CA MET A 35 -6.45 -11.50 2.83
C MET A 35 -6.13 -12.79 3.56
N SER A 36 -5.57 -13.77 2.84
CA SER A 36 -5.12 -15.05 3.39
C SER A 36 -3.65 -15.27 3.07
N ILE A 37 -2.86 -15.63 4.08
CA ILE A 37 -1.45 -15.94 3.92
C ILE A 37 -1.27 -17.45 4.00
N LEU A 38 -0.88 -18.08 2.90
CA LEU A 38 -0.53 -19.49 2.83
C LEU A 38 0.98 -19.64 2.90
N LYS A 39 1.46 -20.47 3.82
CA LYS A 39 2.90 -20.70 4.07
C LYS A 39 3.29 -22.12 3.70
N GLY A 40 4.52 -22.27 3.20
CA GLY A 40 5.17 -23.59 2.99
C GLY A 40 4.41 -24.54 2.08
N ALA A 41 4.31 -25.79 2.49
CA ALA A 41 3.77 -26.89 1.69
C ALA A 41 2.32 -26.68 1.23
N SER A 42 1.49 -26.02 2.02
CA SER A 42 0.10 -25.71 1.66
C SER A 42 0.01 -24.78 0.46
N ALA A 43 0.89 -23.78 0.39
CA ALA A 43 0.97 -22.87 -0.74
C ALA A 43 1.45 -23.60 -2.01
N ALA A 44 2.49 -24.45 -1.88
CA ALA A 44 3.04 -25.22 -2.99
C ALA A 44 2.05 -26.25 -3.55
N ALA A 45 1.24 -26.86 -2.69
CA ALA A 45 0.22 -27.83 -3.11
C ALA A 45 -0.90 -27.19 -3.95
N LEU A 46 -1.29 -25.95 -3.64
CA LEU A 46 -2.37 -25.27 -4.35
C LEU A 46 -1.90 -24.47 -5.57
N TYR A 47 -0.72 -23.87 -5.51
CA TYR A 47 -0.22 -22.91 -6.52
C TYR A 47 1.10 -23.34 -7.17
N GLY A 48 1.55 -24.57 -6.91
CA GLY A 48 2.75 -25.16 -7.51
C GLY A 48 4.06 -24.67 -6.89
N SER A 49 5.19 -25.06 -7.51
CA SER A 49 6.55 -24.80 -7.00
C SER A 49 6.90 -23.30 -6.85
N GLN A 50 6.25 -22.44 -7.60
CA GLN A 50 6.45 -20.99 -7.51
C GLN A 50 5.96 -20.40 -6.17
N ALA A 51 5.10 -21.13 -5.47
CA ALA A 51 4.54 -20.75 -4.18
C ALA A 51 5.27 -21.37 -2.97
N ALA A 52 6.44 -22.01 -3.20
CA ALA A 52 7.19 -22.69 -2.14
C ALA A 52 7.56 -21.76 -0.96
N ASN A 53 7.80 -20.48 -1.23
CA ASN A 53 8.13 -19.48 -0.21
C ASN A 53 6.89 -18.83 0.44
N GLY A 54 5.69 -19.26 0.04
CA GLY A 54 4.42 -18.72 0.51
C GLY A 54 3.68 -17.91 -0.55
N VAL A 55 2.39 -17.71 -0.30
CA VAL A 55 1.46 -16.94 -1.17
C VAL A 55 0.59 -16.06 -0.31
N ILE A 56 0.41 -14.83 -0.72
CA ILE A 56 -0.61 -13.93 -0.18
C ILE A 56 -1.77 -13.92 -1.17
N LEU A 57 -2.90 -14.45 -0.72
CA LEU A 57 -4.14 -14.48 -1.48
C LEU A 57 -5.00 -13.29 -1.09
N ILE A 58 -5.28 -12.41 -2.04
CA ILE A 58 -6.11 -11.24 -1.82
C ILE A 58 -7.41 -11.41 -2.60
N THR A 59 -8.51 -11.37 -1.85
CA THR A 59 -9.85 -11.36 -2.43
C THR A 59 -10.39 -9.93 -2.44
N THR A 60 -10.76 -9.45 -3.62
CA THR A 60 -11.31 -8.10 -3.77
C THR A 60 -12.82 -8.11 -3.58
N LYS A 61 -13.37 -6.97 -3.15
CA LYS A 61 -14.81 -6.76 -3.02
C LYS A 61 -15.54 -6.98 -4.34
N LYS A 62 -16.71 -7.59 -4.25
CA LYS A 62 -17.60 -7.89 -5.38
C LYS A 62 -18.94 -7.16 -5.20
N GLY A 63 -19.67 -6.98 -6.31
CA GLY A 63 -21.06 -6.60 -6.24
C GLY A 63 -21.87 -7.70 -5.53
N LYS A 64 -22.97 -7.33 -4.87
CA LYS A 64 -23.89 -8.27 -4.24
C LYS A 64 -25.26 -8.14 -4.90
N ALA A 65 -25.92 -9.30 -5.17
CA ALA A 65 -27.24 -9.33 -5.75
C ALA A 65 -28.27 -8.64 -4.82
N GLY A 66 -29.17 -7.87 -5.39
CA GLY A 66 -30.22 -7.16 -4.65
C GLY A 66 -29.73 -5.96 -3.84
N MET A 67 -28.48 -5.54 -3.98
CA MET A 67 -27.90 -4.41 -3.24
C MET A 67 -27.39 -3.33 -4.19
N GLN A 68 -27.74 -2.09 -3.89
CA GLN A 68 -27.09 -0.92 -4.46
C GLN A 68 -26.48 -0.13 -3.30
N ARG A 69 -25.17 0.03 -3.31
CA ARG A 69 -24.46 0.75 -2.26
C ARG A 69 -23.39 1.65 -2.87
N VAL A 70 -23.39 2.90 -2.46
CA VAL A 70 -22.30 3.83 -2.69
C VAL A 70 -21.59 4.06 -1.36
N THR A 71 -20.30 3.88 -1.33
CA THR A 71 -19.47 4.12 -0.15
C THR A 71 -18.43 5.17 -0.48
N PHE A 72 -18.32 6.18 0.36
CA PHE A 72 -17.24 7.14 0.34
C PHE A 72 -16.38 6.95 1.58
N SER A 73 -15.06 6.88 1.42
CA SER A 73 -14.09 6.79 2.51
C SER A 73 -13.05 7.87 2.33
N SER A 74 -12.71 8.55 3.43
CA SER A 74 -11.65 9.55 3.47
C SER A 74 -10.79 9.30 4.70
N ASN A 75 -9.50 9.13 4.50
CA ASN A 75 -8.51 8.91 5.54
C ASN A 75 -7.43 9.98 5.44
N LEU A 76 -7.15 10.65 6.55
CA LEU A 76 -6.09 11.63 6.70
C LEU A 76 -5.13 11.17 7.77
N THR A 77 -3.87 10.99 7.41
CA THR A 77 -2.78 10.64 8.32
C THR A 77 -1.77 11.78 8.36
N ILE A 78 -1.35 12.15 9.56
CA ILE A 78 -0.32 13.16 9.80
C ILE A 78 0.84 12.48 10.51
N ASP A 79 2.01 12.55 9.91
CA ASP A 79 3.24 11.97 10.44
C ASP A 79 4.15 13.07 10.98
N HIS A 80 4.69 12.87 12.16
CA HIS A 80 5.61 13.78 12.81
C HIS A 80 6.79 13.01 13.43
N ALA A 81 8.00 13.54 13.28
CA ALA A 81 9.18 12.95 13.90
C ALA A 81 9.15 13.21 15.42
N ILE A 82 9.08 12.14 16.22
CA ILE A 82 8.99 12.22 17.68
C ILE A 82 10.37 12.21 18.32
N SER A 83 11.30 11.41 17.76
CA SER A 83 12.66 11.27 18.29
C SER A 83 13.66 11.70 17.24
N LEU A 84 14.49 12.67 17.58
CA LEU A 84 15.57 13.15 16.76
C LEU A 84 16.90 12.74 17.40
N PRO A 85 17.96 12.51 16.60
CA PRO A 85 19.28 12.25 17.16
C PRO A 85 19.79 13.48 17.91
N GLU A 86 20.27 13.26 19.13
CA GLU A 86 20.96 14.28 19.90
C GLU A 86 22.45 14.31 19.52
N PHE A 87 22.94 15.48 19.19
CA PHE A 87 24.35 15.68 18.85
C PHE A 87 25.08 16.35 20.01
N GLN A 88 26.34 15.94 20.21
CA GLN A 88 27.20 16.61 21.18
C GLN A 88 27.53 18.03 20.70
N ASN A 89 27.59 19.01 21.61
CA ASN A 89 27.92 20.40 21.35
C ASN A 89 28.99 20.93 22.32
N SER A 90 29.69 20.04 23.04
CA SER A 90 30.70 20.38 24.03
C SER A 90 32.13 20.32 23.49
N TYR A 91 32.34 19.69 22.36
CA TYR A 91 33.66 19.55 21.72
C TYR A 91 33.59 20.00 20.27
N GLY A 92 34.65 20.70 19.81
CA GLY A 92 34.78 21.14 18.45
C GLY A 92 35.19 20.02 17.49
N PRO A 93 35.20 20.27 16.17
CA PRO A 93 35.65 19.31 15.18
C PRO A 93 37.18 19.13 15.24
N SER A 94 37.63 17.89 14.98
CA SER A 94 39.03 17.54 14.76
C SER A 94 39.15 16.73 13.48
N GLY A 95 39.42 17.37 12.36
CA GLY A 95 39.36 16.75 11.05
C GLY A 95 37.94 16.30 10.72
N THR A 96 37.73 14.99 10.55
CA THR A 96 36.41 14.37 10.30
C THR A 96 35.65 13.99 11.57
N ASP A 97 36.31 14.10 12.75
CA ASP A 97 35.78 13.67 14.02
C ASP A 97 35.12 14.82 14.80
N SER A 98 34.14 14.52 15.62
CA SER A 98 33.44 15.49 16.45
C SER A 98 34.03 15.64 17.87
N TRP A 99 35.25 15.15 18.12
CA TRP A 99 35.89 15.07 19.43
C TRP A 99 37.21 15.81 19.50
N GLY A 100 37.26 17.08 19.09
CA GLY A 100 38.38 17.93 19.16
C GLY A 100 38.54 18.63 20.53
N GLU A 101 39.02 19.87 20.54
CA GLU A 101 39.12 20.65 21.75
C GLU A 101 37.80 20.95 22.40
N LYS A 102 37.74 20.96 23.73
CA LYS A 102 36.56 21.30 24.50
C LYS A 102 36.18 22.76 24.23
N LYS A 103 35.04 22.95 23.58
CA LYS A 103 34.53 24.26 23.21
C LYS A 103 33.02 24.22 23.22
N SER A 104 32.39 25.15 23.93
CA SER A 104 30.93 25.30 23.84
C SER A 104 30.57 25.78 22.43
N LEU A 105 29.82 24.94 21.70
CA LEU A 105 29.30 25.23 20.38
C LEU A 105 27.87 25.73 20.48
N THR A 106 27.50 26.58 19.53
CA THR A 106 26.09 26.95 19.39
C THR A 106 25.31 25.75 18.90
N ASP A 107 24.24 25.42 19.60
CA ASP A 107 23.34 24.34 19.20
C ASP A 107 22.54 24.78 17.97
N TYR A 108 22.74 24.06 16.86
CA TYR A 108 22.01 24.26 15.63
C TYR A 108 21.09 23.06 15.39
N ASP A 109 19.80 23.26 15.57
CA ASP A 109 18.79 22.25 15.23
C ASP A 109 18.61 22.14 13.70
N ASN A 110 19.61 21.58 13.02
CA ASN A 110 19.57 21.37 11.58
C ASN A 110 18.62 20.23 11.22
N VAL A 111 18.52 19.20 12.06
CA VAL A 111 17.68 18.02 11.81
C VAL A 111 16.21 18.36 11.98
N GLY A 112 15.85 19.04 13.07
CA GLY A 112 14.47 19.46 13.30
C GLY A 112 13.97 20.46 12.25
N LYS A 113 14.86 21.35 11.77
CA LYS A 113 14.52 22.29 10.68
C LYS A 113 14.38 21.61 9.32
N PHE A 114 15.12 20.53 9.09
CA PHE A 114 15.07 19.77 7.84
C PHE A 114 13.83 18.87 7.76
N LEU A 115 13.38 18.33 8.89
CA LEU A 115 12.22 17.45 8.96
C LEU A 115 10.95 18.29 9.11
N GLY A 116 10.03 18.09 8.20
CA GLY A 116 8.69 18.68 8.24
C GLY A 116 7.64 17.69 8.78
N ASN A 117 6.40 18.04 8.61
CA ASN A 117 5.28 17.13 8.85
C ASN A 117 4.92 16.40 7.56
N GLY A 118 4.78 15.09 7.64
CA GLY A 118 4.20 14.27 6.60
C GLY A 118 2.68 14.37 6.64
N VAL A 119 2.04 14.35 5.48
CA VAL A 119 0.58 14.32 5.37
C VAL A 119 0.21 13.36 4.27
N THR A 120 -0.60 12.35 4.60
CA THR A 120 -1.14 11.39 3.65
C THR A 120 -2.66 11.47 3.66
N ALA A 121 -3.25 11.77 2.51
CA ALA A 121 -4.69 11.80 2.30
C ALA A 121 -5.08 10.71 1.30
N ILE A 122 -5.99 9.83 1.70
CA ILE A 122 -6.56 8.77 0.86
C ILE A 122 -8.06 9.01 0.79
N ASN A 123 -8.55 9.29 -0.40
CA ASN A 123 -9.97 9.46 -0.66
C ASN A 123 -10.42 8.40 -1.64
N SER A 124 -11.48 7.68 -1.32
CA SER A 124 -12.02 6.65 -2.18
C SER A 124 -13.54 6.72 -2.29
N ILE A 125 -14.03 6.37 -3.44
CA ILE A 125 -15.45 6.16 -3.71
C ILE A 125 -15.64 4.80 -4.34
N SER A 126 -16.60 4.03 -3.84
CA SER A 126 -16.96 2.75 -4.43
C SER A 126 -18.45 2.63 -4.62
N VAL A 127 -18.83 1.96 -5.71
CA VAL A 127 -20.20 1.67 -6.09
C VAL A 127 -20.36 0.17 -6.25
N GLN A 128 -21.28 -0.41 -5.51
CA GLN A 128 -21.66 -1.81 -5.62
C GLN A 128 -23.08 -1.87 -6.14
N SER A 129 -23.30 -2.65 -7.17
CA SER A 129 -24.64 -2.91 -7.70
C SER A 129 -24.72 -4.34 -8.21
N GLY A 130 -25.87 -4.96 -8.09
CA GLY A 130 -26.05 -6.28 -8.63
C GLY A 130 -27.49 -6.76 -8.64
N ASN A 131 -27.77 -7.63 -9.59
CA ASN A 131 -28.95 -8.47 -9.64
C ASN A 131 -28.54 -9.95 -9.70
N GLU A 132 -29.50 -10.87 -9.79
CA GLU A 132 -29.21 -12.31 -9.86
C GLU A 132 -28.34 -12.73 -11.06
N LYS A 133 -28.33 -11.93 -12.12
CA LYS A 133 -27.64 -12.25 -13.39
C LYS A 133 -26.30 -11.51 -13.52
N MET A 134 -26.18 -10.32 -12.94
CA MET A 134 -24.99 -9.48 -13.08
C MET A 134 -24.69 -8.79 -11.76
N GLN A 135 -23.44 -8.82 -11.36
CA GLN A 135 -22.94 -8.13 -10.18
C GLN A 135 -21.75 -7.26 -10.60
N THR A 136 -21.78 -5.99 -10.22
CA THR A 136 -20.75 -5.01 -10.59
C THR A 136 -20.24 -4.33 -9.35
N TYR A 137 -18.92 -4.19 -9.29
CA TYR A 137 -18.21 -3.37 -8.34
C TYR A 137 -17.32 -2.40 -9.10
N PHE A 138 -17.41 -1.15 -8.75
CA PHE A 138 -16.56 -0.09 -9.29
C PHE A 138 -16.00 0.72 -8.14
N SER A 139 -14.69 1.01 -8.17
CA SER A 139 -14.08 1.90 -7.20
C SER A 139 -13.04 2.81 -7.85
N TYR A 140 -12.91 3.98 -7.27
CA TYR A 140 -11.85 4.93 -7.57
C TYR A 140 -11.24 5.43 -6.26
N ALA A 141 -9.91 5.42 -6.17
CA ALA A 141 -9.18 5.96 -5.04
C ALA A 141 -8.08 6.91 -5.50
N ASN A 142 -7.96 8.02 -4.79
CA ASN A 142 -6.87 8.97 -4.92
C ASN A 142 -6.06 8.97 -3.62
N THR A 143 -4.76 8.78 -3.73
CA THR A 143 -3.81 8.90 -2.62
C THR A 143 -2.86 10.05 -2.91
N THR A 144 -2.78 11.00 -2.01
CA THR A 144 -1.80 12.08 -2.05
C THR A 144 -1.02 12.03 -0.76
N ALA A 145 0.29 11.85 -0.86
CA ALA A 145 1.18 11.83 0.29
C ALA A 145 2.32 12.83 0.12
N LYS A 146 2.59 13.57 1.18
CA LYS A 146 3.78 14.38 1.37
C LYS A 146 4.54 13.76 2.54
N GLY A 147 5.80 13.36 2.31
CA GLY A 147 6.66 12.81 3.37
C GLY A 147 7.16 13.88 4.34
N ILE A 148 7.79 13.43 5.42
CA ILE A 148 8.44 14.31 6.42
C ILE A 148 9.69 15.01 5.87
N ILE A 149 10.28 14.48 4.79
CA ILE A 149 11.41 15.10 4.08
C ILE A 149 10.84 15.94 2.94
N ASP A 150 11.31 17.17 2.82
CA ASP A 150 10.86 18.06 1.76
C ASP A 150 11.14 17.47 0.37
N SER A 151 10.29 17.76 -0.59
CA SER A 151 10.31 17.23 -1.95
C SER A 151 9.92 15.76 -2.11
N ASN A 152 9.65 15.01 -1.03
CA ASN A 152 9.11 13.66 -1.11
C ASN A 152 7.58 13.73 -1.24
N LYS A 153 7.09 13.58 -2.47
CA LYS A 153 5.65 13.62 -2.79
C LYS A 153 5.26 12.39 -3.59
N LEU A 154 4.15 11.79 -3.21
CA LEU A 154 3.52 10.68 -3.94
C LEU A 154 2.09 11.07 -4.30
N GLN A 155 1.72 10.85 -5.55
CA GLN A 155 0.35 10.94 -6.00
C GLN A 155 0.00 9.67 -6.76
N LYS A 156 -1.08 9.01 -6.36
CA LYS A 156 -1.52 7.73 -6.92
C LYS A 156 -3.02 7.73 -7.14
N HIS A 157 -3.42 7.21 -8.30
CA HIS A 157 -4.81 7.03 -8.68
C HIS A 157 -5.06 5.56 -8.95
N ASN A 158 -6.01 4.96 -8.27
CA ASN A 158 -6.42 3.57 -8.45
C ASN A 158 -7.84 3.54 -9.00
N LEU A 159 -8.04 2.77 -10.03
CA LEU A 159 -9.35 2.51 -10.62
C LEU A 159 -9.56 1.00 -10.67
N THR A 160 -10.61 0.51 -10.03
CA THR A 160 -10.98 -0.90 -10.03
C THR A 160 -12.38 -1.06 -10.60
N SER A 161 -12.53 -1.97 -11.56
CA SER A 161 -13.83 -2.34 -12.11
C SER A 161 -13.93 -3.85 -12.22
N VAL A 162 -14.89 -4.42 -11.52
CA VAL A 162 -15.12 -5.86 -11.48
C VAL A 162 -16.58 -6.14 -11.81
N SER A 163 -16.84 -6.94 -12.83
CA SER A 163 -18.17 -7.35 -13.22
C SER A 163 -18.24 -8.87 -13.36
N TYR A 164 -19.25 -9.47 -12.77
CA TYR A 164 -19.54 -10.88 -12.88
C TYR A 164 -20.91 -11.07 -13.53
N THR A 165 -20.94 -11.87 -14.59
CA THR A 165 -22.18 -12.31 -15.23
C THR A 165 -22.36 -13.80 -14.97
N HIS A 166 -23.51 -14.17 -14.43
CA HIS A 166 -23.88 -15.58 -14.26
C HIS A 166 -24.67 -16.02 -15.49
N LEU A 167 -23.98 -16.65 -16.44
CA LEU A 167 -24.63 -17.28 -17.59
C LEU A 167 -25.18 -18.63 -17.13
N ARG A 168 -26.51 -18.77 -17.01
CA ARG A 168 -27.13 -20.08 -16.93
C ARG A 168 -26.91 -20.80 -18.27
N ALA A 169 -26.22 -21.93 -18.25
CA ALA A 169 -26.23 -22.84 -19.36
C ALA A 169 -27.69 -23.21 -19.64
N HIS A 170 -28.18 -22.94 -20.82
CA HIS A 170 -29.49 -23.39 -21.28
C HIS A 170 -29.37 -24.90 -21.44
N GLU A 171 -29.95 -25.66 -20.53
CA GLU A 171 -30.17 -27.09 -20.76
C GLU A 171 -31.11 -27.18 -21.94
N THR A 172 -30.59 -27.52 -23.09
CA THR A 172 -31.38 -27.96 -24.25
C THR A 172 -32.01 -29.31 -23.88
N LYS A 173 -33.32 -29.30 -23.75
CA LYS A 173 -34.12 -30.52 -23.72
C LYS A 173 -34.05 -31.21 -25.07
#